data_f43b1c91078725d09cf5a489c4ba27a8
#
_entry.id   f43b1c91078725d09cf5a489c4ba27a8
#
_cell.length_a   1.000
_cell.length_b   1.000
_cell.length_c   1.000
_cell.angle_alpha   90.00
_cell.angle_beta   90.00
_cell.angle_gamma   90.00
#
_symmetry.space_group_name_H-M   'P 1'
#
loop_
_entity.id
_entity.type
_entity.pdbx_description
1 polymer ?
#
loop_
_entity_poly.entity_id
_entity_poly.type
_entity_poly.pdbx_seq_one_letter_code
_entity_poly.pdbx_strand_id
1 'polypeptide(L)'
;GSEMCIRDSAIADDSDYFHFTSNNTIYGTEMRKDPDVKQRLVCDMSSDIFSRPIDISKYDIIYAGAQKNLAPAGVTLAIVRVDALGHVDRPIPTMLNYATHIKKDSMFNTPPVLPIYAALQTLKWYKEQGGIAAMEKKDLENAAILYDEIDRNKLFRGTVAEEDRSIMNVCFVMNDEYKELEDEFSKYATAAGMVGIKGHRSVGGFRASLYNAMPKSSVEALVACMKEFEKQH
;
A
#
# COMPACT_ATOMS: atom_id res chain seq x y z
N GLY A 1 12.56 -17.66 -4.85
CA GLY A 1 12.58 -16.54 -3.94
C GLY A 1 12.30 -15.28 -4.72
N SER A 2 11.34 -14.47 -4.31
CA SER A 2 11.09 -13.19 -4.95
C SER A 2 12.25 -12.26 -4.60
N GLU A 3 13.11 -11.96 -5.54
CA GLU A 3 14.19 -10.97 -5.47
C GLU A 3 13.67 -9.53 -5.37
N MET A 4 12.68 -9.28 -4.54
CA MET A 4 12.07 -7.96 -4.44
C MET A 4 12.39 -7.25 -3.12
N CYS A 5 13.31 -7.77 -2.35
CA CYS A 5 13.88 -7.04 -1.23
C CYS A 5 15.00 -6.13 -1.75
N ILE A 6 14.70 -4.86 -1.92
CA ILE A 6 15.68 -3.79 -2.25
C ILE A 6 16.80 -3.69 -1.20
N ARG A 7 16.64 -4.32 -0.04
CA ARG A 7 17.61 -4.30 1.07
C ARG A 7 19.00 -4.78 0.68
N ASP A 8 19.08 -5.68 -0.30
CA ASP A 8 20.33 -6.35 -0.69
C ASP A 8 20.93 -5.77 -1.98
N SER A 9 20.26 -4.80 -2.60
CA SER A 9 20.73 -4.19 -3.85
C SER A 9 21.82 -3.17 -3.57
N ALA A 10 22.97 -3.33 -4.23
CA ALA A 10 24.00 -2.30 -4.22
C ALA A 10 23.47 -1.04 -4.91
N ILE A 11 23.53 0.08 -4.23
CA ILE A 11 23.14 1.39 -4.77
C ILE A 11 24.39 2.01 -5.38
N ALA A 12 24.32 2.42 -6.65
CA ALA A 12 25.42 3.10 -7.31
C ALA A 12 25.67 4.48 -6.67
N ASP A 13 26.93 4.76 -6.32
CA ASP A 13 27.29 5.99 -5.61
C ASP A 13 27.05 7.27 -6.45
N ASP A 14 27.01 7.14 -7.77
CA ASP A 14 26.79 8.21 -8.74
C ASP A 14 25.31 8.39 -9.15
N SER A 15 24.39 7.73 -8.48
CA SER A 15 22.95 7.89 -8.73
C SER A 15 22.45 9.24 -8.23
N ASP A 16 21.66 9.94 -9.05
CA ASP A 16 21.06 11.23 -8.72
C ASP A 16 20.03 11.13 -7.57
N TYR A 17 19.31 10.01 -7.52
CA TYR A 17 18.31 9.74 -6.49
C TYR A 17 18.11 8.23 -6.29
N PHE A 18 17.56 7.87 -5.15
CA PHE A 18 17.09 6.53 -4.84
C PHE A 18 15.57 6.53 -4.81
N HIS A 19 14.97 5.75 -5.69
CA HIS A 19 13.51 5.57 -5.73
C HIS A 19 13.12 4.22 -5.17
N PHE A 20 12.10 4.20 -4.30
CA PHE A 20 11.50 2.97 -3.82
C PHE A 20 9.98 3.09 -3.68
N THR A 21 9.31 1.95 -3.63
CA THR A 21 7.89 1.84 -3.32
C THR A 21 7.76 1.28 -1.92
N SER A 22 7.19 2.05 -0.99
CA SER A 22 7.13 1.68 0.43
C SER A 22 6.28 0.44 0.68
N ASN A 23 5.18 0.27 -0.07
CA ASN A 23 4.31 -0.88 0.01
C ASN A 23 3.96 -1.44 -1.36
N ASN A 24 4.32 -2.70 -1.62
CA ASN A 24 4.04 -3.39 -2.86
C ASN A 24 2.68 -4.10 -2.80
N THR A 25 1.68 -3.51 -3.44
CA THR A 25 0.30 -4.01 -3.47
C THR A 25 0.16 -5.42 -4.07
N ILE A 26 1.06 -5.80 -5.00
CA ILE A 26 0.95 -7.05 -5.77
C ILE A 26 1.51 -8.22 -4.97
N TYR A 27 2.66 -8.02 -4.33
CA TYR A 27 3.39 -9.08 -3.61
C TYR A 27 3.13 -9.08 -2.11
N GLY A 28 2.56 -7.99 -1.56
CA GLY A 28 2.28 -7.88 -0.14
C GLY A 28 3.52 -7.64 0.72
N THR A 29 4.55 -6.99 0.15
CA THR A 29 5.74 -6.57 0.88
C THR A 29 5.69 -5.10 1.26
N GLU A 30 6.22 -4.74 2.42
CA GLU A 30 6.25 -3.36 2.91
C GLU A 30 7.61 -3.02 3.54
N MET A 31 8.15 -1.87 3.17
CA MET A 31 9.33 -1.29 3.80
C MET A 31 8.90 -0.34 4.92
N ARG A 32 8.87 -0.84 6.14
CA ARG A 32 8.46 -0.05 7.32
C ARG A 32 9.58 0.83 7.89
N LYS A 33 10.82 0.59 7.47
CA LYS A 33 11.97 1.42 7.79
C LYS A 33 12.43 2.14 6.55
N ASP A 34 12.65 3.46 6.70
CA ASP A 34 13.17 4.27 5.61
C ASP A 34 14.58 3.77 5.21
N PRO A 35 14.90 3.70 3.91
CA PRO A 35 16.25 3.37 3.46
C PRO A 35 17.28 4.38 3.99
N ASP A 36 18.41 3.89 4.50
CA ASP A 36 19.55 4.73 4.88
C ASP A 36 20.46 4.88 3.66
N VAL A 37 20.25 5.94 2.90
CA VAL A 37 20.94 6.20 1.64
C VAL A 37 21.49 7.63 1.61
N LYS A 38 22.57 7.84 0.85
CA LYS A 38 23.17 9.17 0.66
C LYS A 38 22.44 9.99 -0.42
N GLN A 39 21.79 9.30 -1.34
CA GLN A 39 21.09 9.89 -2.48
C GLN A 39 19.80 10.58 -2.04
N ARG A 40 19.30 11.47 -2.88
CA ARG A 40 17.96 12.04 -2.74
C ARG A 40 16.91 10.95 -2.68
N LEU A 41 16.01 11.00 -1.71
CA LEU A 41 15.03 9.94 -1.48
C LEU A 41 13.70 10.26 -2.13
N VAL A 42 13.25 9.39 -3.04
CA VAL A 42 11.95 9.48 -3.74
C VAL A 42 11.13 8.24 -3.41
N CYS A 43 9.91 8.43 -2.95
CA CYS A 43 9.06 7.31 -2.53
C CYS A 43 7.69 7.33 -3.18
N ASP A 44 7.27 6.16 -3.70
CA ASP A 44 5.87 5.86 -4.01
C ASP A 44 5.18 5.30 -2.76
N MET A 45 4.27 6.07 -2.19
CA MET A 45 3.43 5.67 -1.06
C MET A 45 1.96 5.47 -1.47
N SER A 46 1.68 5.15 -2.73
CA SER A 46 0.29 5.06 -3.23
C SER A 46 -0.58 4.09 -2.44
N SER A 47 -0.02 3.04 -1.88
CA SER A 47 -0.79 2.02 -1.17
C SER A 47 -0.70 2.07 0.36
N ASP A 48 0.16 2.92 0.92
CA ASP A 48 0.35 3.06 2.37
C ASP A 48 0.46 4.51 2.86
N ILE A 49 0.16 5.49 2.00
CA ILE A 49 0.12 6.90 2.43
C ILE A 49 -0.85 7.05 3.62
N PHE A 50 -0.41 7.74 4.67
CA PHE A 50 -1.16 7.95 5.93
C PHE A 50 -1.46 6.69 6.74
N SER A 51 -0.83 5.55 6.47
CA SER A 51 -0.96 4.34 7.28
C SER A 51 -0.09 4.36 8.54
N ARG A 52 0.99 5.14 8.53
CA ARG A 52 1.94 5.26 9.65
C ARG A 52 2.55 6.65 9.72
N PRO A 53 3.03 7.10 10.90
CA PRO A 53 3.86 8.28 11.01
C PRO A 53 5.17 8.11 10.24
N ILE A 54 5.58 9.14 9.52
CA ILE A 54 6.86 9.20 8.80
C ILE A 54 7.57 10.51 9.08
N ASP A 55 8.89 10.52 9.03
CA ASP A 55 9.69 11.74 9.04
C ASP A 55 9.86 12.26 7.62
N ILE A 56 8.97 13.16 7.20
CA ILE A 56 8.96 13.71 5.84
C ILE A 56 10.26 14.48 5.50
N SER A 57 11.05 14.89 6.50
CA SER A 57 12.31 15.62 6.25
C SER A 57 13.39 14.77 5.58
N LYS A 58 13.25 13.44 5.64
CA LYS A 58 14.15 12.50 4.97
C LYS A 58 13.93 12.37 3.47
N TYR A 59 12.78 12.81 2.97
CA TYR A 59 12.38 12.61 1.59
C TYR A 59 12.52 13.90 0.78
N ASP A 60 12.99 13.76 -0.45
CA ASP A 60 12.94 14.84 -1.44
C ASP A 60 11.59 14.88 -2.14
N ILE A 61 11.03 13.71 -2.45
CA ILE A 61 9.71 13.59 -3.05
C ILE A 61 8.99 12.37 -2.47
N ILE A 62 7.75 12.58 -2.00
CA ILE A 62 6.79 11.51 -1.76
C ILE A 62 5.63 11.72 -2.72
N TYR A 63 5.18 10.67 -3.39
CA TYR A 63 3.96 10.74 -4.17
C TYR A 63 3.04 9.56 -3.88
N ALA A 64 1.74 9.77 -4.08
CA ALA A 64 0.71 8.77 -3.83
C ALA A 64 -0.50 8.99 -4.75
N GLY A 65 -0.84 7.99 -5.55
CA GLY A 65 -2.13 7.94 -6.21
C GLY A 65 -3.24 7.74 -5.18
N ALA A 66 -4.28 8.57 -5.22
CA ALA A 66 -5.30 8.61 -4.17
C ALA A 66 -6.17 7.34 -4.08
N GLN A 67 -6.30 6.59 -5.18
CA GLN A 67 -7.30 5.52 -5.37
C GLN A 67 -7.18 4.29 -4.47
N LYS A 68 -6.18 4.23 -3.62
CA LYS A 68 -5.99 3.11 -2.67
C LYS A 68 -6.37 3.51 -1.24
N ASN A 69 -5.63 4.42 -0.65
CA ASN A 69 -5.77 4.73 0.77
C ASN A 69 -6.31 6.14 1.08
N LEU A 70 -6.55 7.00 0.08
CA LEU A 70 -6.89 8.40 0.30
C LEU A 70 -8.25 8.82 -0.28
N ALA A 71 -8.54 8.51 -1.56
CA ALA A 71 -9.72 9.01 -2.25
C ALA A 71 -10.04 8.15 -3.49
N PRO A 72 -11.12 8.42 -4.24
CA PRO A 72 -11.31 7.86 -5.57
C PRO A 72 -10.18 8.23 -6.53
N ALA A 73 -10.05 7.48 -7.62
CA ALA A 73 -9.09 7.75 -8.69
C ALA A 73 -9.26 9.17 -9.28
N GLY A 74 -8.16 9.76 -9.74
CA GLY A 74 -8.15 11.05 -10.42
C GLY A 74 -7.28 12.13 -9.75
N VAL A 75 -6.75 11.84 -8.55
CA VAL A 75 -5.81 12.73 -7.84
C VAL A 75 -4.53 11.97 -7.52
N THR A 76 -3.41 12.64 -7.63
CA THR A 76 -2.12 12.21 -7.08
C THR A 76 -1.66 13.28 -6.09
N LEU A 77 -1.40 12.88 -4.86
CA LEU A 77 -0.72 13.71 -3.88
C LEU A 77 0.78 13.69 -4.18
N ALA A 78 1.42 14.85 -4.21
CA ALA A 78 2.88 14.97 -4.25
C ALA A 78 3.34 15.91 -3.13
N ILE A 79 4.24 15.44 -2.30
CA ILE A 79 4.94 16.21 -1.28
C ILE A 79 6.36 16.37 -1.79
N VAL A 80 6.77 17.60 -2.05
CA VAL A 80 8.05 17.92 -2.70
C VAL A 80 8.84 18.87 -1.83
N ARG A 81 10.09 18.52 -1.54
CA ARG A 81 11.02 19.41 -0.85
C ARG A 81 11.37 20.57 -1.78
N VAL A 82 11.25 21.79 -1.29
CA VAL A 82 11.41 22.98 -2.11
C VAL A 82 12.84 23.09 -2.69
N ASP A 83 13.84 22.73 -1.92
CA ASP A 83 15.25 22.74 -2.34
C ASP A 83 15.64 21.58 -3.27
N ALA A 84 14.73 20.64 -3.54
CA ALA A 84 14.89 19.63 -4.59
C ALA A 84 14.57 20.17 -6.00
N LEU A 85 14.03 21.38 -6.11
CA LEU A 85 13.60 21.97 -7.38
C LEU A 85 14.71 22.83 -8.00
N GLY A 86 14.71 22.92 -9.35
CA GLY A 86 15.53 23.88 -10.09
C GLY A 86 17.00 23.47 -10.29
N HIS A 87 17.34 22.21 -10.10
CA HIS A 87 18.73 21.73 -10.24
C HIS A 87 19.09 21.21 -11.65
N VAL A 88 18.17 21.22 -12.59
CA VAL A 88 18.43 20.73 -13.94
C VAL A 88 18.34 21.86 -14.95
N ASP A 89 19.39 22.01 -15.77
CA ASP A 89 19.51 23.02 -16.81
C ASP A 89 19.09 22.45 -18.20
N ARG A 90 17.94 21.79 -18.21
CA ARG A 90 17.35 21.24 -19.43
C ARG A 90 15.88 21.67 -19.58
N PRO A 91 15.36 21.76 -20.80
CA PRO A 91 13.95 22.03 -21.01
C PRO A 91 13.06 20.95 -20.35
N ILE A 92 12.22 21.38 -19.43
CA ILE A 92 11.21 20.50 -18.80
C ILE A 92 9.84 20.89 -19.39
N PRO A 93 9.06 19.94 -19.94
CA PRO A 93 7.68 20.20 -20.37
C PRO A 93 6.88 20.80 -19.23
N THR A 94 6.04 21.79 -19.54
CA THR A 94 5.29 22.58 -18.55
C THR A 94 4.57 21.73 -17.51
N MET A 95 3.89 20.65 -17.93
CA MET A 95 3.13 19.78 -17.04
C MET A 95 3.99 18.86 -16.18
N LEU A 96 5.25 18.65 -16.53
CA LEU A 96 6.22 17.84 -15.77
C LEU A 96 7.07 18.67 -14.82
N ASN A 97 6.85 19.99 -14.78
CA ASN A 97 7.58 20.89 -13.91
C ASN A 97 6.75 21.21 -12.66
N TYR A 98 7.19 20.73 -11.50
CA TYR A 98 6.51 20.98 -10.22
C TYR A 98 6.32 22.47 -9.91
N ALA A 99 7.24 23.34 -10.32
CA ALA A 99 7.09 24.79 -10.15
C ALA A 99 5.84 25.36 -10.84
N THR A 100 5.40 24.78 -11.95
CA THR A 100 4.16 25.17 -12.64
C THR A 100 2.95 24.94 -11.75
N HIS A 101 2.90 23.77 -11.10
CA HIS A 101 1.78 23.40 -10.22
C HIS A 101 1.82 24.20 -8.91
N ILE A 102 3.00 24.39 -8.32
CA ILE A 102 3.18 25.17 -7.08
C ILE A 102 2.71 26.62 -7.27
N LYS A 103 3.12 27.28 -8.36
CA LYS A 103 2.72 28.67 -8.67
C LYS A 103 1.23 28.88 -8.87
N LYS A 104 0.45 27.83 -9.07
CA LYS A 104 -0.98 27.84 -9.34
C LYS A 104 -1.79 27.08 -8.29
N ASP A 105 -1.22 26.83 -7.11
CA ASP A 105 -1.87 26.11 -6.01
C ASP A 105 -2.50 24.78 -6.49
N SER A 106 -1.76 24.04 -7.32
CA SER A 106 -2.20 22.81 -7.99
C SER A 106 -3.36 22.96 -8.99
N MET A 107 -3.72 24.19 -9.35
CA MET A 107 -4.84 24.50 -10.27
C MET A 107 -4.34 25.11 -11.59
N PHE A 108 -3.25 24.62 -12.14
CA PHE A 108 -2.76 25.06 -13.45
C PHE A 108 -3.75 24.74 -14.58
N ASN A 109 -4.43 23.62 -14.47
CA ASN A 109 -5.59 23.22 -15.27
C ASN A 109 -6.80 22.96 -14.36
N THR A 110 -7.99 22.80 -14.91
CA THR A 110 -9.19 22.47 -14.15
C THR A 110 -8.97 21.22 -13.29
N PRO A 111 -9.08 21.30 -11.96
CA PRO A 111 -8.80 20.19 -11.07
C PRO A 111 -9.96 19.18 -11.02
N PRO A 112 -9.70 17.92 -10.70
CA PRO A 112 -10.71 16.90 -10.46
C PRO A 112 -11.39 17.13 -9.10
N VAL A 113 -12.39 18.00 -9.06
CA VAL A 113 -12.99 18.54 -7.82
C VAL A 113 -13.53 17.43 -6.90
N LEU A 114 -14.25 16.44 -7.45
CA LEU A 114 -14.86 15.37 -6.63
C LEU A 114 -13.82 14.51 -5.89
N PRO A 115 -12.77 13.99 -6.54
CA PRO A 115 -11.72 13.26 -5.81
C PRO A 115 -10.97 14.12 -4.79
N ILE A 116 -10.76 15.43 -5.06
CA ILE A 116 -10.14 16.33 -4.08
C ILE A 116 -11.06 16.53 -2.87
N TYR A 117 -12.35 16.72 -3.09
CA TYR A 117 -13.32 16.84 -2.01
C TYR A 117 -13.37 15.55 -1.18
N ALA A 118 -13.39 14.38 -1.82
CA ALA A 118 -13.35 13.10 -1.13
C ALA A 118 -12.07 12.93 -0.31
N ALA A 119 -10.91 13.31 -0.86
CA ALA A 119 -9.64 13.30 -0.12
C ALA A 119 -9.70 14.19 1.13
N LEU A 120 -10.29 15.38 1.03
CA LEU A 120 -10.50 16.26 2.18
C LEU A 120 -11.36 15.60 3.26
N GLN A 121 -12.45 14.89 2.89
CA GLN A 121 -13.30 14.20 3.87
C GLN A 121 -12.56 13.05 4.53
N THR A 122 -11.79 12.27 3.78
CA THR A 122 -10.94 11.21 4.32
C THR A 122 -9.91 11.76 5.32
N LEU A 123 -9.23 12.85 5.00
CA LEU A 123 -8.26 13.48 5.90
C LEU A 123 -8.90 14.02 7.17
N LYS A 124 -10.12 14.58 7.08
CA LYS A 124 -10.89 14.99 8.26
C LYS A 124 -11.22 13.78 9.13
N TRP A 125 -11.71 12.72 8.50
CA TRP A 125 -12.01 11.47 9.19
C TRP A 125 -10.77 10.88 9.89
N TYR A 126 -9.59 10.86 9.25
CA TYR A 126 -8.36 10.43 9.93
C TYR A 126 -8.08 11.25 11.20
N LYS A 127 -8.27 12.57 11.15
CA LYS A 127 -8.10 13.42 12.34
C LYS A 127 -9.10 13.06 13.44
N GLU A 128 -10.34 12.83 13.10
CA GLU A 128 -11.42 12.46 14.04
C GLU A 128 -11.17 11.08 14.66
N GLN A 129 -10.54 10.15 13.94
CA GLN A 129 -10.16 8.84 14.45
C GLN A 129 -8.91 8.85 15.36
N GLY A 130 -8.32 9.99 15.63
CA GLY A 130 -7.12 10.13 16.46
C GLY A 130 -5.81 10.31 15.68
N GLY A 131 -5.90 10.56 14.38
CA GLY A 131 -4.74 10.82 13.50
C GLY A 131 -4.00 9.57 13.03
N ILE A 132 -2.86 9.79 12.41
CA ILE A 132 -2.10 8.73 11.71
C ILE A 132 -1.61 7.64 12.68
N ALA A 133 -1.21 7.99 13.89
CA ALA A 133 -0.78 7.00 14.89
C ALA A 133 -1.92 6.05 15.30
N ALA A 134 -3.16 6.54 15.36
CA ALA A 134 -4.32 5.70 15.62
C ALA A 134 -4.64 4.80 14.41
N MET A 135 -4.44 5.30 13.19
CA MET A 135 -4.56 4.48 11.97
C MET A 135 -3.53 3.35 11.97
N GLU A 136 -2.25 3.66 12.22
CA GLU A 136 -1.19 2.63 12.30
C GLU A 136 -1.55 1.51 13.29
N LYS A 137 -2.00 1.89 14.49
CA LYS A 137 -2.40 0.89 15.50
C LYS A 137 -3.52 -0.01 14.99
N LYS A 138 -4.56 0.57 14.40
CA LYS A 138 -5.69 -0.15 13.81
C LYS A 138 -5.26 -1.09 12.68
N ASP A 139 -4.40 -0.61 11.79
CA ASP A 139 -3.95 -1.36 10.62
C ASP A 139 -3.06 -2.53 11.04
N LEU A 140 -2.21 -2.33 12.04
CA LEU A 140 -1.43 -3.41 12.68
C LEU A 140 -2.32 -4.47 13.30
N GLU A 141 -3.36 -4.07 14.06
CA GLU A 141 -4.32 -5.01 14.65
C GLU A 141 -5.07 -5.80 13.57
N ASN A 142 -5.54 -5.14 12.52
CA ASN A 142 -6.23 -5.78 11.40
C ASN A 142 -5.32 -6.78 10.67
N ALA A 143 -4.10 -6.39 10.37
CA ALA A 143 -3.14 -7.26 9.70
C ALA A 143 -2.77 -8.48 10.56
N ALA A 144 -2.54 -8.28 11.86
CA ALA A 144 -2.23 -9.36 12.80
C ALA A 144 -3.34 -10.41 12.83
N ILE A 145 -4.61 -10.01 12.95
CA ILE A 145 -5.76 -10.92 12.96
C ILE A 145 -5.75 -11.84 11.72
N LEU A 146 -5.45 -11.31 10.55
CA LEU A 146 -5.44 -12.10 9.32
C LEU A 146 -4.19 -12.95 9.17
N TYR A 147 -3.01 -12.42 9.51
CA TYR A 147 -1.76 -13.19 9.46
C TYR A 147 -1.75 -14.33 10.47
N ASP A 148 -2.25 -14.11 11.70
CA ASP A 148 -2.39 -15.17 12.70
C ASP A 148 -3.25 -16.33 12.17
N GLU A 149 -4.32 -16.02 11.43
CA GLU A 149 -5.15 -17.05 10.81
C GLU A 149 -4.44 -17.76 9.66
N ILE A 150 -3.75 -17.04 8.79
CA ILE A 150 -3.01 -17.62 7.67
C ILE A 150 -1.93 -18.58 8.18
N ASP A 151 -1.18 -18.17 9.22
CA ASP A 151 -0.07 -18.96 9.77
C ASP A 151 -0.55 -20.17 10.59
N ARG A 152 -1.75 -20.10 11.17
CA ARG A 152 -2.38 -21.22 11.90
C ARG A 152 -3.06 -22.23 10.99
N ASN A 153 -3.67 -21.77 9.91
CA ASN A 153 -4.60 -22.57 9.09
C ASN A 153 -3.84 -23.55 8.19
N LYS A 154 -4.21 -24.83 8.23
CA LYS A 154 -3.54 -25.87 7.45
C LYS A 154 -3.64 -25.70 5.94
N LEU A 155 -4.68 -24.98 5.45
CA LEU A 155 -4.94 -24.83 4.02
C LEU A 155 -4.12 -23.69 3.39
N PHE A 156 -3.68 -22.71 4.18
CA PHE A 156 -3.09 -21.48 3.65
C PHE A 156 -1.66 -21.28 4.12
N ARG A 157 -0.92 -20.47 3.36
CA ARG A 157 0.40 -19.95 3.77
C ARG A 157 0.61 -18.54 3.25
N GLY A 158 1.33 -17.74 4.02
CA GLY A 158 1.82 -16.43 3.58
C GLY A 158 2.89 -16.58 2.49
N THR A 159 3.00 -15.58 1.64
CA THR A 159 3.98 -15.55 0.53
C THR A 159 5.20 -14.68 0.83
N VAL A 160 5.18 -13.98 1.96
CA VAL A 160 6.17 -12.96 2.35
C VAL A 160 6.77 -13.32 3.70
N ALA A 161 8.08 -13.12 3.86
CA ALA A 161 8.77 -13.24 5.16
C ALA A 161 8.14 -12.29 6.19
N GLU A 162 8.06 -12.72 7.45
CA GLU A 162 7.30 -12.03 8.49
C GLU A 162 7.73 -10.57 8.64
N GLU A 163 9.04 -10.28 8.61
CA GLU A 163 9.61 -8.94 8.74
C GLU A 163 9.29 -8.00 7.59
N ASP A 164 8.86 -8.53 6.44
CA ASP A 164 8.54 -7.79 5.22
C ASP A 164 7.05 -7.74 4.90
N ARG A 165 6.21 -8.34 5.75
CA ARG A 165 4.77 -8.41 5.55
C ARG A 165 4.12 -7.03 5.54
N SER A 166 3.30 -6.79 4.52
CA SER A 166 2.49 -5.57 4.40
C SER A 166 1.32 -5.59 5.38
N ILE A 167 1.08 -4.45 6.06
CA ILE A 167 -0.14 -4.25 6.85
C ILE A 167 -1.32 -3.74 6.00
N MET A 168 -1.05 -3.35 4.73
CA MET A 168 -2.06 -2.84 3.80
C MET A 168 -2.56 -3.91 2.83
N ASN A 169 -1.69 -4.83 2.40
CA ASN A 169 -2.01 -5.83 1.38
C ASN A 169 -1.49 -7.20 1.81
N VAL A 170 -2.35 -7.98 2.42
CA VAL A 170 -2.03 -9.34 2.87
C VAL A 170 -2.18 -10.30 1.71
N CYS A 171 -1.06 -10.86 1.24
CA CYS A 171 -1.02 -11.85 0.17
C CYS A 171 -0.79 -13.25 0.74
N PHE A 172 -1.56 -14.21 0.27
CA PHE A 172 -1.47 -15.61 0.70
C PHE A 172 -1.91 -16.57 -0.41
N VAL A 173 -1.53 -17.82 -0.30
CA VAL A 173 -1.85 -18.88 -1.26
C VAL A 173 -2.33 -20.12 -0.51
N MET A 174 -2.92 -21.08 -1.22
CA MET A 174 -3.10 -22.42 -0.69
C MET A 174 -1.75 -23.11 -0.45
N ASN A 175 -1.64 -23.92 0.59
CA ASN A 175 -0.53 -24.87 0.73
C ASN A 175 -0.51 -25.85 -0.44
N ASP A 176 0.65 -26.32 -0.82
CA ASP A 176 0.82 -27.11 -2.05
C ASP A 176 -0.03 -28.38 -2.06
N GLU A 177 -0.29 -28.98 -0.89
CA GLU A 177 -1.17 -30.14 -0.70
C GLU A 177 -2.66 -29.86 -0.96
N TYR A 178 -3.07 -28.58 -0.91
CA TYR A 178 -4.46 -28.11 -1.05
C TYR A 178 -4.65 -27.18 -2.26
N LYS A 179 -3.69 -27.15 -3.17
CA LYS A 179 -3.68 -26.20 -4.29
C LYS A 179 -4.91 -26.32 -5.20
N GLU A 180 -5.47 -27.52 -5.34
CA GLU A 180 -6.68 -27.79 -6.11
C GLU A 180 -7.93 -27.09 -5.53
N LEU A 181 -7.91 -26.72 -4.25
CA LEU A 181 -9.02 -26.01 -3.59
C LEU A 181 -9.02 -24.48 -3.86
N GLU A 182 -8.03 -23.92 -4.58
CA GLU A 182 -7.91 -22.48 -4.80
C GLU A 182 -9.16 -21.87 -5.45
N ASP A 183 -9.66 -22.48 -6.51
CA ASP A 183 -10.86 -22.00 -7.18
C ASP A 183 -12.15 -22.22 -6.34
N GLU A 184 -12.19 -23.26 -5.55
CA GLU A 184 -13.31 -23.56 -4.65
C GLU A 184 -13.37 -22.53 -3.53
N PHE A 185 -12.25 -22.26 -2.85
CA PHE A 185 -12.20 -21.21 -1.84
C PHE A 185 -12.52 -19.83 -2.41
N SER A 186 -12.05 -19.52 -3.62
CA SER A 186 -12.37 -18.24 -4.29
C SER A 186 -13.88 -18.06 -4.47
N LYS A 187 -14.60 -19.13 -4.88
CA LYS A 187 -16.06 -19.10 -5.02
C LYS A 187 -16.77 -19.04 -3.66
N TYR A 188 -16.29 -19.82 -2.69
CA TYR A 188 -16.82 -19.84 -1.33
C TYR A 188 -16.72 -18.48 -0.66
N ALA A 189 -15.53 -17.86 -0.69
CA ALA A 189 -15.29 -16.54 -0.13
C ALA A 189 -16.13 -15.46 -0.84
N THR A 190 -16.26 -15.53 -2.18
CA THR A 190 -17.10 -14.60 -2.93
C THR A 190 -18.59 -14.74 -2.55
N ALA A 191 -19.09 -15.95 -2.38
CA ALA A 191 -20.45 -16.20 -1.91
C ALA A 191 -20.70 -15.69 -0.49
N ALA A 192 -19.65 -15.69 0.36
CA ALA A 192 -19.66 -15.11 1.70
C ALA A 192 -19.49 -13.57 1.71
N GLY A 193 -19.43 -12.92 0.54
CA GLY A 193 -19.32 -11.46 0.42
C GLY A 193 -17.90 -10.91 0.33
N MET A 194 -16.87 -11.77 0.22
CA MET A 194 -15.46 -11.36 0.08
C MET A 194 -15.15 -10.98 -1.37
N VAL A 195 -15.63 -9.84 -1.82
CA VAL A 195 -15.48 -9.37 -3.20
C VAL A 195 -14.02 -8.97 -3.46
N GLY A 196 -13.45 -9.48 -4.57
CA GLY A 196 -12.10 -9.09 -5.00
C GLY A 196 -10.97 -9.74 -4.20
N ILE A 197 -11.22 -10.87 -3.50
CA ILE A 197 -10.21 -11.59 -2.72
C ILE A 197 -9.13 -12.25 -3.59
N LYS A 198 -9.39 -12.46 -4.87
CA LYS A 198 -8.45 -13.10 -5.80
C LYS A 198 -7.17 -12.26 -5.92
N GLY A 199 -6.01 -12.91 -5.88
CA GLY A 199 -4.70 -12.27 -6.03
C GLY A 199 -4.49 -11.67 -7.42
N HIS A 200 -3.38 -10.94 -7.58
CA HIS A 200 -3.05 -10.35 -8.88
C HIS A 200 -2.77 -11.46 -9.91
N ARG A 201 -3.22 -11.26 -11.15
CA ARG A 201 -3.10 -12.23 -12.26
C ARG A 201 -1.67 -12.75 -12.52
N SER A 202 -0.64 -11.96 -12.17
CA SER A 202 0.76 -12.35 -12.34
C SER A 202 1.32 -13.19 -11.19
N VAL A 203 0.61 -13.27 -10.06
CA VAL A 203 1.08 -13.96 -8.84
C VAL A 203 0.15 -15.13 -8.49
N GLY A 204 -1.15 -15.00 -8.75
CA GLY A 204 -2.18 -15.96 -8.33
C GLY A 204 -2.54 -15.83 -6.86
N GLY A 205 -3.14 -16.87 -6.30
CA GLY A 205 -3.54 -16.93 -4.92
C GLY A 205 -4.58 -15.87 -4.52
N PHE A 206 -4.42 -15.34 -3.32
CA PHE A 206 -5.38 -14.42 -2.71
C PHE A 206 -4.68 -13.16 -2.21
N ARG A 207 -5.44 -12.05 -2.15
CA ARG A 207 -4.98 -10.79 -1.59
C ARG A 207 -6.12 -10.07 -0.89
N ALA A 208 -5.97 -9.82 0.39
CA ALA A 208 -6.83 -8.93 1.15
C ALA A 208 -6.21 -7.52 1.23
N SER A 209 -6.95 -6.49 0.78
CA SER A 209 -6.53 -5.09 0.89
C SER A 209 -7.17 -4.48 2.13
N LEU A 210 -6.34 -4.18 3.14
CA LEU A 210 -6.73 -3.75 4.48
C LEU A 210 -6.55 -2.23 4.69
N TYR A 211 -6.74 -1.43 3.65
CA TYR A 211 -6.53 0.02 3.74
C TYR A 211 -7.20 0.65 4.96
N ASN A 212 -6.71 1.80 5.39
CA ASN A 212 -7.10 2.49 6.64
C ASN A 212 -8.61 2.52 6.93
N ALA A 213 -9.46 2.56 5.91
CA ALA A 213 -10.91 2.57 6.10
C ALA A 213 -11.52 1.18 6.36
N MET A 214 -10.74 0.08 6.20
CA MET A 214 -11.25 -1.29 6.41
C MET A 214 -11.68 -1.49 7.86
N PRO A 215 -12.95 -1.82 8.13
CA PRO A 215 -13.40 -2.11 9.49
C PRO A 215 -12.87 -3.47 9.97
N LYS A 216 -12.52 -3.56 11.24
CA LYS A 216 -12.06 -4.81 11.88
C LYS A 216 -13.02 -5.98 11.65
N SER A 217 -14.33 -5.72 11.71
CA SER A 217 -15.38 -6.72 11.48
C SER A 217 -15.30 -7.38 10.09
N SER A 218 -14.82 -6.66 9.06
CA SER A 218 -14.64 -7.24 7.73
C SER A 218 -13.44 -8.20 7.69
N VAL A 219 -12.37 -7.89 8.43
CA VAL A 219 -11.22 -8.79 8.57
C VAL A 219 -11.62 -10.04 9.35
N GLU A 220 -12.33 -9.87 10.45
CA GLU A 220 -12.87 -10.97 11.25
C GLU A 220 -13.83 -11.88 10.45
N ALA A 221 -14.62 -11.29 9.55
CA ALA A 221 -15.50 -12.06 8.65
C ALA A 221 -14.70 -12.91 7.65
N LEU A 222 -13.60 -12.38 7.11
CA LEU A 222 -12.70 -13.17 6.25
C LEU A 222 -12.07 -14.33 7.03
N VAL A 223 -11.58 -14.05 8.24
CA VAL A 223 -11.00 -15.08 9.12
C VAL A 223 -12.03 -16.16 9.48
N ALA A 224 -13.27 -15.77 9.78
CA ALA A 224 -14.35 -16.74 10.01
C ALA A 224 -14.64 -17.60 8.78
N CYS A 225 -14.63 -16.99 7.59
CA CYS A 225 -14.79 -17.67 6.32
C CYS A 225 -13.68 -18.72 6.08
N MET A 226 -12.41 -18.34 6.35
CA MET A 226 -11.25 -19.24 6.23
C MET A 226 -11.35 -20.41 7.19
N LYS A 227 -11.69 -20.17 8.45
CA LYS A 227 -11.90 -21.22 9.48
C LYS A 227 -13.02 -22.19 9.12
N GLU A 228 -14.11 -21.68 8.61
CA GLU A 228 -15.25 -22.55 8.23
C GLU A 228 -14.91 -23.38 7.01
N PHE A 229 -14.19 -22.82 6.03
CA PHE A 229 -13.72 -23.58 4.88
C PHE A 229 -12.72 -24.68 5.30
N GLU A 230 -11.80 -24.39 6.24
CA GLU A 230 -10.87 -25.37 6.79
C GLU A 230 -11.57 -26.58 7.43
N LYS A 231 -12.69 -26.37 8.12
CA LYS A 231 -13.45 -27.48 8.76
C LYS A 231 -14.09 -28.43 7.76
N GLN A 232 -14.32 -27.97 6.53
CA GLN A 232 -14.97 -28.74 5.48
C GLN A 232 -13.96 -29.59 4.68
N HIS A 233 -12.68 -29.30 4.84
CA HIS A 233 -11.54 -29.96 4.15
C HIS A 233 -10.49 -30.45 5.13
#